data_dca5c4ae12c476f2900b577840591894
#
_entry.id   dca5c4ae12c476f2900b577840591894
#
_cell.length_a   1.000
_cell.length_b   1.000
_cell.length_c   1.000
_cell.angle_alpha   90.00
_cell.angle_beta   90.00
_cell.angle_gamma   90.00
#
_symmetry.space_group_name_H-M   'P 1'
#
loop_
_entity.id
_entity.type
_entity.pdbx_description
1 polymer ?
#
loop_
_entity_poly.entity_id
_entity_poly.type
_entity_poly.pdbx_seq_one_letter_code
_entity_poly.pdbx_strand_id
1 'polypeptide(L)'
;AGKKEGTVVVSIPASSDLRKQMEGMFQQRFPGIDLELVAGTATAMLRKISDEHTAGVRYFDVHIGGAASMISGFVGGQIVDPIEPNLLLPEVTDAKNWWGGHMAVDKEKRFTYTFSAFLVASFWHNAKSANAAELRSYDDLLNPKWKGKIGWLDPRGPGAGMGVWEYMWKH
;
A
#
# COMPACT_ATOMS: atom_id res chain seq x y z
N ALA A 1 -22.96 1.05 -14.97
CA ALA A 1 -22.72 -0.23 -14.31
C ALA A 1 -22.71 -0.06 -12.79
N GLY A 2 -21.77 0.61 -12.17
CA GLY A 2 -21.60 0.68 -10.71
C GLY A 2 -22.82 1.13 -9.90
N LYS A 3 -23.66 2.05 -10.42
CA LYS A 3 -24.93 2.41 -9.73
C LYS A 3 -25.95 1.27 -9.64
N LYS A 4 -25.83 0.25 -10.49
CA LYS A 4 -26.71 -0.94 -10.43
C LYS A 4 -26.19 -1.97 -9.42
N GLU A 5 -24.89 -2.00 -9.20
CA GLU A 5 -24.25 -2.88 -8.22
C GLU A 5 -24.42 -2.34 -6.79
N GLY A 6 -24.41 -1.01 -6.65
CA GLY A 6 -24.77 -0.33 -5.41
C GLY A 6 -23.63 -0.22 -4.40
N THR A 7 -22.63 -1.09 -4.42
CA THR A 7 -21.53 -1.11 -3.43
C THR A 7 -20.20 -1.36 -4.12
N VAL A 8 -19.13 -0.78 -3.57
CA VAL A 8 -17.75 -1.11 -3.91
C VAL A 8 -16.96 -1.38 -2.63
N VAL A 9 -16.25 -2.50 -2.58
CA VAL A 9 -15.47 -2.94 -1.41
C VAL A 9 -13.98 -2.73 -1.69
N VAL A 10 -13.35 -1.88 -0.89
CA VAL A 10 -11.94 -1.50 -1.08
C VAL A 10 -11.13 -1.85 0.16
N SER A 11 -10.07 -2.61 -0.01
CA SER A 11 -9.11 -2.81 1.07
C SER A 11 -8.06 -1.69 1.05
N ILE A 12 -7.78 -1.12 2.22
CA ILE A 12 -6.89 0.03 2.39
C ILE A 12 -5.87 -0.19 3.51
N PRO A 13 -4.75 0.56 3.51
CA PRO A 13 -3.85 0.60 4.66
C PRO A 13 -4.58 1.05 5.93
N ALA A 14 -4.10 0.58 7.08
CA ALA A 14 -4.64 0.94 8.39
C ALA A 14 -4.35 2.42 8.71
N SER A 15 -5.25 3.31 8.31
CA SER A 15 -5.20 4.75 8.55
C SER A 15 -6.60 5.31 8.71
N SER A 16 -6.89 5.88 9.88
CA SER A 16 -8.17 6.54 10.15
C SER A 16 -8.40 7.76 9.26
N ASP A 17 -7.33 8.53 9.01
CA ASP A 17 -7.42 9.75 8.21
C ASP A 17 -7.66 9.43 6.73
N LEU A 18 -6.94 8.44 6.19
CA LEU A 18 -7.18 7.96 4.83
C LEU A 18 -8.62 7.48 4.66
N ARG A 19 -9.11 6.64 5.58
CA ARG A 19 -10.50 6.17 5.57
C ARG A 19 -11.48 7.34 5.50
N LYS A 20 -11.37 8.29 6.43
CA LYS A 20 -12.27 9.43 6.53
C LYS A 20 -12.27 10.31 5.27
N GLN A 21 -11.08 10.54 4.71
CA GLN A 21 -10.94 11.31 3.48
C GLN A 21 -11.55 10.57 2.29
N MET A 22 -11.27 9.29 2.13
CA MET A 22 -11.82 8.49 1.04
C MET A 22 -13.35 8.41 1.10
N GLU A 23 -13.93 8.14 2.26
CA GLU A 23 -15.37 8.11 2.45
C GLU A 23 -16.02 9.44 2.03
N GLY A 24 -15.49 10.56 2.51
CA GLY A 24 -16.03 11.89 2.20
C GLY A 24 -15.92 12.25 0.73
N MET A 25 -14.77 12.04 0.11
CA MET A 25 -14.54 12.38 -1.30
C MET A 25 -15.32 11.46 -2.25
N PHE A 26 -15.39 10.16 -1.93
CA PHE A 26 -16.10 9.20 -2.75
C PHE A 26 -17.60 9.48 -2.78
N GLN A 27 -18.22 9.72 -1.62
CA GLN A 27 -19.64 10.03 -1.53
C GLN A 27 -20.01 11.32 -2.29
N GLN A 28 -19.15 12.33 -2.26
CA GLN A 28 -19.33 13.54 -3.06
C GLN A 28 -19.30 13.27 -4.57
N ARG A 29 -18.35 12.44 -5.01
CA ARG A 29 -18.11 12.18 -6.44
C ARG A 29 -19.09 11.16 -7.03
N PHE A 30 -19.47 10.18 -6.24
CA PHE A 30 -20.30 9.04 -6.68
C PHE A 30 -21.51 8.83 -5.76
N PRO A 31 -22.43 9.80 -5.68
CA PRO A 31 -23.62 9.64 -4.85
C PRO A 31 -24.47 8.45 -5.34
N GLY A 32 -24.90 7.61 -4.41
CA GLY A 32 -25.69 6.41 -4.69
C GLY A 32 -24.86 5.15 -4.97
N ILE A 33 -23.55 5.16 -4.64
CA ILE A 33 -22.72 3.98 -4.53
C ILE A 33 -22.17 3.94 -3.11
N ASP A 34 -22.36 2.85 -2.39
CA ASP A 34 -21.81 2.66 -1.06
C ASP A 34 -20.34 2.25 -1.16
N LEU A 35 -19.48 2.94 -0.41
CA LEU A 35 -18.07 2.62 -0.29
C LEU A 35 -17.82 1.87 1.01
N GLU A 36 -17.51 0.59 0.91
CA GLU A 36 -17.05 -0.21 2.04
C GLU A 36 -15.52 -0.23 2.10
N LEU A 37 -14.95 0.30 3.19
CA LEU A 37 -13.50 0.33 3.41
C LEU A 37 -13.09 -0.67 4.48
N VAL A 38 -12.25 -1.64 4.10
CA VAL A 38 -11.65 -2.61 5.01
C VAL A 38 -10.18 -2.27 5.21
N ALA A 39 -9.84 -1.80 6.41
CA ALA A 39 -8.49 -1.37 6.74
C ALA A 39 -7.69 -2.48 7.41
N GLY A 40 -6.42 -2.64 7.02
CA GLY A 40 -5.53 -3.61 7.62
C GLY A 40 -4.06 -3.39 7.31
N THR A 41 -3.18 -4.15 7.96
CA THR A 41 -1.77 -4.19 7.59
C THR A 41 -1.60 -4.92 6.25
N ALA A 42 -0.54 -4.59 5.49
CA ALA A 42 -0.27 -5.21 4.20
C ALA A 42 -0.25 -6.75 4.28
N THR A 43 0.41 -7.31 5.29
CA THR A 43 0.50 -8.77 5.50
C THR A 43 -0.86 -9.39 5.82
N ALA A 44 -1.66 -8.75 6.69
CA ALA A 44 -2.97 -9.27 7.07
C ALA A 44 -3.94 -9.25 5.89
N MET A 45 -3.94 -8.17 5.11
CA MET A 45 -4.80 -8.04 3.94
C MET A 45 -4.39 -8.99 2.81
N LEU A 46 -3.08 -9.13 2.57
CA LEU A 46 -2.59 -10.11 1.61
C LEU A 46 -3.06 -11.52 1.96
N ARG A 47 -2.89 -11.93 3.23
CA ARG A 47 -3.34 -13.24 3.69
C ARG A 47 -4.84 -13.42 3.51
N LYS A 48 -5.64 -12.48 4.01
CA LYS A 48 -7.10 -12.52 3.92
C LYS A 48 -7.57 -12.68 2.48
N ILE A 49 -7.11 -11.83 1.57
CA ILE A 49 -7.52 -11.84 0.16
C ILE A 49 -7.04 -13.11 -0.53
N SER A 50 -5.83 -13.61 -0.21
CA SER A 50 -5.32 -14.88 -0.76
C SER A 50 -6.13 -16.09 -0.30
N ASP A 51 -6.49 -16.14 0.98
CA ASP A 51 -7.30 -17.22 1.54
C ASP A 51 -8.72 -17.22 0.90
N GLU A 52 -9.33 -16.05 0.75
CA GLU A 52 -10.62 -15.89 0.09
C GLU A 52 -10.55 -16.27 -1.40
N HIS A 53 -9.50 -15.84 -2.10
CA HIS A 53 -9.27 -16.22 -3.50
C HIS A 53 -9.17 -17.74 -3.65
N THR A 54 -8.43 -18.42 -2.78
CA THR A 54 -8.29 -19.87 -2.77
C THR A 54 -9.62 -20.58 -2.51
N ALA A 55 -10.46 -19.98 -1.65
CA ALA A 55 -11.81 -20.46 -1.37
C ALA A 55 -12.84 -20.12 -2.46
N GLY A 56 -12.43 -19.46 -3.56
CA GLY A 56 -13.33 -19.02 -4.62
C GLY A 56 -14.18 -17.80 -4.27
N VAL A 57 -13.89 -17.14 -3.16
CA VAL A 57 -14.58 -15.91 -2.73
C VAL A 57 -13.91 -14.68 -3.34
N ARG A 58 -14.74 -13.74 -3.80
CA ARG A 58 -14.30 -12.46 -4.37
C ARG A 58 -15.03 -11.34 -3.62
N TYR A 59 -14.56 -11.07 -2.40
CA TYR A 59 -15.19 -10.05 -1.55
C TYR A 59 -14.72 -8.64 -1.88
N PHE A 60 -13.44 -8.49 -2.23
CA PHE A 60 -12.86 -7.19 -2.55
C PHE A 60 -12.88 -6.90 -4.05
N ASP A 61 -13.31 -5.69 -4.41
CA ASP A 61 -13.24 -5.18 -5.77
C ASP A 61 -11.88 -4.54 -6.07
N VAL A 62 -11.33 -3.81 -5.08
CA VAL A 62 -10.08 -3.06 -5.23
C VAL A 62 -9.20 -3.21 -3.99
N HIS A 63 -7.90 -3.35 -4.20
CA HIS A 63 -6.89 -3.25 -3.14
C HIS A 63 -5.99 -2.03 -3.34
N ILE A 64 -5.86 -1.20 -2.31
CA ILE A 64 -4.91 -0.09 -2.23
C ILE A 64 -3.83 -0.48 -1.23
N GLY A 65 -2.59 -0.57 -1.69
CA GLY A 65 -1.49 -1.02 -0.84
C GLY A 65 -0.11 -0.64 -1.35
N GLY A 66 0.91 -1.08 -0.66
CA GLY A 66 2.31 -0.82 -1.02
C GLY A 66 2.83 -1.74 -2.13
N ALA A 67 3.84 -1.28 -2.87
CA ALA A 67 4.43 -1.99 -3.99
C ALA A 67 4.87 -3.42 -3.67
N ALA A 68 5.49 -3.64 -2.50
CA ALA A 68 6.00 -4.96 -2.11
C ALA A 68 4.89 -6.01 -2.02
N SER A 69 3.76 -5.70 -1.37
CA SER A 69 2.60 -6.61 -1.28
C SER A 69 1.95 -6.83 -2.64
N MET A 70 1.89 -5.79 -3.48
CA MET A 70 1.34 -5.92 -4.83
C MET A 70 2.18 -6.86 -5.69
N ILE A 71 3.50 -6.66 -5.77
CA ILE A 71 4.37 -7.43 -6.66
C ILE A 71 4.51 -8.87 -6.19
N SER A 72 4.97 -9.07 -4.95
CA SER A 72 5.29 -10.42 -4.45
C SER A 72 4.07 -11.22 -4.02
N GLY A 73 3.00 -10.54 -3.62
CA GLY A 73 1.79 -11.16 -3.14
C GLY A 73 0.73 -11.30 -4.22
N PHE A 74 0.09 -10.21 -4.59
CA PHE A 74 -1.11 -10.26 -5.45
C PHE A 74 -0.79 -10.60 -6.90
N VAL A 75 0.18 -9.93 -7.51
CA VAL A 75 0.58 -10.22 -8.91
C VAL A 75 1.28 -11.56 -8.98
N GLY A 76 2.25 -11.82 -8.10
CA GLY A 76 2.97 -13.10 -8.03
C GLY A 76 2.06 -14.30 -7.74
N GLY A 77 1.01 -14.10 -6.97
CA GLY A 77 -0.01 -15.12 -6.65
C GLY A 77 -1.13 -15.23 -7.69
N GLN A 78 -1.11 -14.44 -8.77
CA GLN A 78 -2.16 -14.39 -9.81
C GLN A 78 -3.56 -14.14 -9.23
N ILE A 79 -3.65 -13.27 -8.21
CA ILE A 79 -4.90 -12.98 -7.47
C ILE A 79 -5.65 -11.80 -8.08
N VAL A 80 -4.97 -10.94 -8.84
CA VAL A 80 -5.52 -9.71 -9.41
C VAL A 80 -5.69 -9.81 -10.91
N ASP A 81 -6.76 -9.23 -11.39
CA ASP A 81 -7.03 -9.05 -12.82
C ASP A 81 -6.33 -7.81 -13.38
N PRO A 82 -6.13 -7.70 -14.71
CA PRO A 82 -5.61 -6.50 -15.33
C PRO A 82 -6.45 -5.26 -14.98
N ILE A 83 -5.80 -4.21 -14.49
CA ILE A 83 -6.48 -2.96 -14.11
C ILE A 83 -6.81 -2.07 -15.31
N GLU A 84 -5.99 -2.15 -16.36
CA GLU A 84 -6.07 -1.28 -17.53
C GLU A 84 -7.47 -1.18 -18.14
N PRO A 85 -8.22 -2.27 -18.36
CA PRO A 85 -9.58 -2.19 -18.93
C PRO A 85 -10.58 -1.46 -18.02
N ASN A 86 -10.25 -1.26 -16.74
CA ASN A 86 -11.10 -0.64 -15.74
C ASN A 86 -10.76 0.85 -15.51
N LEU A 87 -9.72 1.38 -16.13
CA LEU A 87 -9.35 2.78 -16.07
C LEU A 87 -10.11 3.56 -17.15
N LEU A 88 -11.34 3.97 -16.85
CA LEU A 88 -12.28 4.52 -17.84
C LEU A 88 -12.41 6.04 -17.80
N LEU A 89 -12.02 6.68 -16.69
CA LEU A 89 -12.21 8.12 -16.53
C LEU A 89 -11.13 8.89 -17.32
N PRO A 90 -11.51 9.86 -18.18
CA PRO A 90 -10.55 10.63 -18.99
C PRO A 90 -9.47 11.30 -18.14
N GLU A 91 -9.84 11.83 -16.98
CA GLU A 91 -8.90 12.45 -16.05
C GLU A 91 -7.88 11.45 -15.46
N VAL A 92 -8.19 10.16 -15.46
CA VAL A 92 -7.28 9.09 -15.01
C VAL A 92 -6.43 8.59 -16.17
N THR A 93 -7.00 8.46 -17.37
CA THR A 93 -6.32 7.87 -18.53
C THR A 93 -5.39 8.87 -19.25
N ASP A 94 -5.56 10.17 -19.06
CA ASP A 94 -4.62 11.16 -19.61
C ASP A 94 -3.35 11.22 -18.75
N ALA A 95 -2.25 10.71 -19.30
CA ALA A 95 -0.95 10.68 -18.65
C ALA A 95 -0.42 12.06 -18.22
N LYS A 96 -0.89 13.15 -18.85
CA LYS A 96 -0.50 14.52 -18.51
C LYS A 96 -0.99 14.97 -17.13
N ASN A 97 -2.04 14.35 -16.62
CA ASN A 97 -2.58 14.63 -15.28
C ASN A 97 -1.73 14.02 -14.16
N TRP A 98 -0.71 13.22 -14.49
CA TRP A 98 0.09 12.47 -13.53
C TRP A 98 1.55 12.91 -13.57
N TRP A 99 2.13 13.10 -12.39
CA TRP A 99 3.56 13.40 -12.28
C TRP A 99 4.38 12.20 -12.80
N GLY A 100 5.18 12.45 -13.85
CA GLY A 100 5.95 11.41 -14.52
C GLY A 100 5.13 10.47 -15.43
N GLY A 101 3.86 10.79 -15.68
CA GLY A 101 2.96 9.96 -16.47
C GLY A 101 2.39 8.76 -15.70
N HIS A 102 1.82 7.80 -16.42
CA HIS A 102 1.31 6.57 -15.80
C HIS A 102 2.45 5.68 -15.31
N MET A 103 2.39 5.29 -14.04
CA MET A 103 3.35 4.40 -13.43
C MET A 103 2.68 3.13 -12.92
N ALA A 104 3.36 2.01 -13.11
CA ALA A 104 3.00 0.71 -12.57
C ALA A 104 4.20 0.12 -11.84
N VAL A 105 3.97 -0.66 -10.79
CA VAL A 105 5.04 -1.34 -10.07
C VAL A 105 5.30 -2.76 -10.60
N ASP A 106 4.32 -3.34 -11.29
CA ASP A 106 4.49 -4.64 -11.95
C ASP A 106 5.24 -4.51 -13.29
N LYS A 107 6.04 -5.53 -13.59
CA LYS A 107 6.89 -5.57 -14.80
C LYS A 107 6.10 -5.44 -16.10
N GLU A 108 4.91 -6.02 -16.13
CA GLU A 108 4.04 -6.05 -17.30
C GLU A 108 3.24 -4.75 -17.47
N LYS A 109 3.20 -3.89 -16.44
CA LYS A 109 2.43 -2.64 -16.40
C LYS A 109 0.92 -2.83 -16.64
N ARG A 110 0.37 -3.92 -16.18
CA ARG A 110 -1.02 -4.33 -16.45
C ARG A 110 -1.89 -4.44 -15.22
N PHE A 111 -1.30 -4.78 -14.08
CA PHE A 111 -2.05 -5.21 -12.89
C PHE A 111 -2.08 -4.13 -11.81
N THR A 112 -1.22 -3.13 -11.90
CA THR A 112 -1.11 -2.10 -10.88
C THR A 112 -1.17 -0.71 -11.48
N TYR A 113 -1.71 0.22 -10.71
CA TYR A 113 -1.70 1.64 -11.03
C TYR A 113 -1.17 2.43 -9.84
N THR A 114 -0.07 3.15 -10.04
CA THR A 114 0.57 3.93 -8.99
C THR A 114 0.03 5.35 -8.99
N PHE A 115 -0.76 5.70 -8.01
CA PHE A 115 -1.35 7.04 -7.88
C PHE A 115 -0.73 7.87 -6.76
N SER A 116 0.12 7.28 -5.93
CA SER A 116 0.84 7.96 -4.86
C SER A 116 2.21 7.32 -4.66
N ALA A 117 3.22 8.14 -4.46
CA ALA A 117 4.56 7.69 -4.09
C ALA A 117 5.11 8.57 -2.97
N PHE A 118 5.83 7.97 -2.05
CA PHE A 118 6.51 8.69 -0.99
C PHE A 118 7.86 8.03 -0.70
N LEU A 119 8.81 8.83 -0.25
CA LEU A 119 10.11 8.32 0.14
C LEU A 119 10.01 7.69 1.54
N VAL A 120 10.38 6.41 1.61
CA VAL A 120 10.55 5.70 2.88
C VAL A 120 12.05 5.41 3.00
N ALA A 121 12.80 6.37 3.48
CA ALA A 121 14.25 6.26 3.49
C ALA A 121 14.86 6.36 4.89
N SER A 122 14.08 6.28 5.97
CA SER A 122 14.64 6.55 7.28
C SER A 122 13.90 5.83 8.40
N PHE A 123 14.56 5.76 9.52
CA PHE A 123 13.96 5.37 10.78
C PHE A 123 13.44 6.60 11.53
N TRP A 124 12.41 6.38 12.32
CA TRP A 124 11.85 7.39 13.21
C TRP A 124 12.41 7.21 14.62
N HIS A 125 12.66 8.27 15.31
CA HIS A 125 13.08 8.22 16.71
C HIS A 125 12.16 9.06 17.60
N ASN A 126 12.03 8.63 18.85
CA ASN A 126 11.35 9.41 19.86
C ASN A 126 12.30 10.51 20.35
N ALA A 127 12.03 11.76 20.00
CA ALA A 127 12.86 12.92 20.36
C ALA A 127 13.00 13.15 21.88
N LYS A 128 12.12 12.56 22.69
CA LYS A 128 12.25 12.61 24.17
C LYS A 128 13.27 11.59 24.70
N SER A 129 13.60 10.57 23.92
CA SER A 129 14.44 9.43 24.36
C SER A 129 15.75 9.32 23.60
N ALA A 130 15.88 9.96 22.45
CA ALA A 130 17.06 9.90 21.61
C ALA A 130 17.34 11.28 20.98
N ASN A 131 18.62 11.62 20.92
CA ASN A 131 19.05 12.84 20.25
C ASN A 131 19.31 12.54 18.77
N ALA A 132 18.75 13.35 17.87
CA ALA A 132 18.97 13.21 16.43
C ALA A 132 20.45 13.26 16.02
N ALA A 133 21.28 13.98 16.78
CA ALA A 133 22.74 14.04 16.54
C ALA A 133 23.45 12.68 16.73
N GLU A 134 22.81 11.73 17.42
CA GLU A 134 23.35 10.40 17.68
C GLU A 134 22.82 9.34 16.70
N LEU A 135 21.96 9.73 15.75
CA LEU A 135 21.26 8.86 14.82
C LEU A 135 21.33 9.45 13.39
N ARG A 136 22.53 9.56 12.86
CA ARG A 136 22.80 10.17 11.53
C ARG A 136 22.89 9.13 10.41
N SER A 137 23.15 7.88 10.77
CA SER A 137 23.28 6.78 9.84
C SER A 137 22.64 5.50 10.40
N TYR A 138 22.49 4.49 9.56
CA TYR A 138 22.05 3.17 10.02
C TYR A 138 23.07 2.49 10.94
N ASP A 139 24.37 2.78 10.76
CA ASP A 139 25.44 2.25 11.61
C ASP A 139 25.32 2.72 13.06
N ASP A 140 24.79 3.91 13.29
CA ASP A 140 24.56 4.41 14.64
C ASP A 140 23.56 3.56 15.43
N LEU A 141 22.67 2.83 14.73
CA LEU A 141 21.73 1.88 15.35
C LEU A 141 22.43 0.65 15.94
N LEU A 142 23.67 0.35 15.50
CA LEU A 142 24.46 -0.77 16.01
C LEU A 142 25.08 -0.47 17.38
N ASN A 143 25.03 0.77 17.84
CA ASN A 143 25.53 1.14 19.16
C ASN A 143 24.80 0.36 20.25
N PRO A 144 25.51 -0.34 21.16
CA PRO A 144 24.94 -1.16 22.22
C PRO A 144 23.90 -0.46 23.11
N LYS A 145 23.94 0.87 23.21
CA LYS A 145 22.97 1.66 23.99
C LYS A 145 21.53 1.53 23.45
N TRP A 146 21.37 1.16 22.18
CA TRP A 146 20.08 0.96 21.53
C TRP A 146 19.50 -0.46 21.66
N LYS A 147 20.26 -1.37 22.25
CA LYS A 147 19.81 -2.75 22.46
C LYS A 147 18.49 -2.78 23.23
N GLY A 148 17.49 -3.45 22.65
CA GLY A 148 16.14 -3.54 23.22
C GLY A 148 15.29 -2.27 23.12
N LYS A 149 15.77 -1.23 22.39
CA LYS A 149 15.05 0.04 22.22
C LYS A 149 14.63 0.28 20.77
N ILE A 150 14.95 -0.61 19.85
CA ILE A 150 14.61 -0.50 18.43
C ILE A 150 13.37 -1.34 18.18
N GLY A 151 12.29 -0.68 17.70
CA GLY A 151 11.13 -1.36 17.16
C GLY A 151 11.33 -1.59 15.66
N TRP A 152 11.14 -2.82 15.20
CA TRP A 152 11.28 -3.19 13.80
C TRP A 152 10.10 -4.02 13.34
N LEU A 153 9.61 -3.76 12.13
CA LEU A 153 8.65 -4.66 11.49
C LEU A 153 9.39 -5.88 10.96
N ASP A 154 8.78 -7.06 11.10
CA ASP A 154 9.37 -8.31 10.63
C ASP A 154 9.72 -8.21 9.13
N PRO A 155 11.01 -8.32 8.75
CA PRO A 155 11.43 -8.18 7.35
C PRO A 155 11.14 -9.40 6.49
N ARG A 156 10.70 -10.52 7.09
CA ARG A 156 10.41 -11.78 6.37
C ARG A 156 9.10 -11.71 5.57
N GLY A 157 8.23 -10.76 5.88
CA GLY A 157 6.98 -10.55 5.18
C GLY A 157 7.01 -9.30 4.27
N PRO A 158 6.17 -9.25 3.23
CA PRO A 158 6.08 -8.07 2.37
C PRO A 158 5.57 -6.86 3.16
N GLY A 159 6.32 -5.77 3.10
CA GLY A 159 5.98 -4.53 3.80
C GLY A 159 7.16 -3.60 4.04
N ALA A 160 6.94 -2.56 4.85
CA ALA A 160 7.95 -1.55 5.13
C ALA A 160 9.22 -2.12 5.78
N GLY A 161 9.09 -3.16 6.62
CA GLY A 161 10.23 -3.82 7.26
C GLY A 161 11.19 -4.44 6.26
N MET A 162 10.67 -5.10 5.23
CA MET A 162 11.47 -5.68 4.14
C MET A 162 12.13 -4.59 3.30
N GLY A 163 11.41 -3.53 2.95
CA GLY A 163 11.97 -2.44 2.14
C GLY A 163 13.14 -1.72 2.82
N VAL A 164 13.05 -1.47 4.13
CA VAL A 164 14.17 -0.89 4.89
C VAL A 164 15.35 -1.86 4.97
N TRP A 165 15.08 -3.16 5.18
CA TRP A 165 16.11 -4.19 5.20
C TRP A 165 16.86 -4.30 3.87
N GLU A 166 16.14 -4.32 2.75
CA GLU A 166 16.74 -4.36 1.41
C GLU A 166 17.58 -3.12 1.13
N TYR A 167 17.13 -1.95 1.59
CA TYR A 167 17.91 -0.72 1.44
C TYR A 167 19.23 -0.81 2.22
N MET A 168 19.18 -1.21 3.49
CA MET A 168 20.38 -1.38 4.34
C MET A 168 21.36 -2.43 3.79
N TRP A 169 20.84 -3.46 3.12
CA TRP A 169 21.68 -4.51 2.53
C TRP A 169 22.40 -4.06 1.27
N LYS A 170 21.83 -3.11 0.53
CA LYS A 170 22.37 -2.64 -0.75
C LYS A 170 23.34 -1.45 -0.60
N HIS A 171 23.33 -0.79 0.53
CA HIS A 171 24.11 0.42 0.81
C HIS A 171 24.89 0.30 2.12
#